data_bbaafe05ef70280bd3a694feb2443adf
#
_entry.id   bbaafe05ef70280bd3a694feb2443adf
#
_cell.length_a   1.000
_cell.length_b   1.000
_cell.length_c   1.000
_cell.angle_alpha   90.00
_cell.angle_beta   90.00
_cell.angle_gamma   90.00
#
_symmetry.space_group_name_H-M   'P 1'
#
loop_
_entity.id
_entity.type
_entity.pdbx_description
1 polymer ?
#
loop_
_entity_poly.entity_id
_entity_poly.type
_entity_poly.pdbx_seq_one_letter_code
_entity_poly.pdbx_strand_id
1 'polypeptide(L)'
;YYGDLHIHTALSADAFPEGTRTFPDAAYRFAKGEAIDLPDPPADAPQKFQLLRPLDFAAVTDHAEALGEGYICRNPGAFAGHDSRACDTFRGGGFEGVRVFNQINADLTPERREAVCGAGNKDCIAADKIVWQQIIQAAEAADDKTEACRFSSFVGLEYTRSPDAKHTHRNLIFRNTNVPDLPPSHHMFPFPYQLFGHLEVACRSGRDTCDVIVIPHNANISGGNMFNPREIENMSDASRYAAYALRRSYERLYEIAQHKGFSECLNRVTDILGDVDELCDIEKRREFGNQELDFALNRLVPKIGTTNTPECNEDHRDPKTGFYNGGCLSSRDFARGALLEGMRVKNKHGVNPYEFGFIASTDTHISTSGSTEEARWPGHKKTELGLSGRFSTADVGHTDAIRTNPGGLAGVWAVENSRDALFHSMKRRETFGTSGSRIAPRFFAGRYDENICSRPNWLDQAYANGTPMGAHLPPQDAPFNFILEAKADPMSKPLERLQLVKGWVDASGQKHNTVIDVMTANTPDGASRLCAVFSDPNYMPNTDSYYYLRVVEQMSPRWHKTYCDSLPSNVREEKCKNLPVRDYIHEMAWTSPIWFSPHHKISSVK
;
A
#
# COMPACT_ATOMS: atom_id res chain seq x y z
N TYR A 1 -10.37 5.08 -13.36
CA TYR A 1 -10.26 6.12 -12.34
C TYR A 1 -8.95 5.96 -11.58
N TYR A 2 -8.34 7.09 -11.17
CA TYR A 2 -7.08 7.12 -10.42
C TYR A 2 -7.27 7.88 -9.12
N GLY A 3 -6.75 7.32 -8.04
CA GLY A 3 -6.88 7.91 -6.72
C GLY A 3 -5.71 7.59 -5.79
N ASP A 4 -5.83 8.09 -4.55
CA ASP A 4 -4.89 7.85 -3.48
C ASP A 4 -5.66 7.43 -2.22
N LEU A 5 -5.33 6.27 -1.67
CA LEU A 5 -6.00 5.67 -0.52
C LEU A 5 -5.10 5.61 0.73
N HIS A 6 -4.00 6.39 0.73
CA HIS A 6 -3.05 6.43 1.84
C HIS A 6 -2.47 7.83 2.01
N ILE A 7 -3.11 8.62 2.87
CA ILE A 7 -2.86 10.05 3.02
C ILE A 7 -2.92 10.42 4.50
N HIS A 8 -1.86 11.09 5.01
CA HIS A 8 -1.80 11.60 6.38
C HIS A 8 -1.93 13.12 6.41
N THR A 9 -2.57 13.59 7.47
CA THR A 9 -2.81 15.01 7.76
C THR A 9 -2.31 15.35 9.17
N ALA A 10 -2.59 16.56 9.65
CA ALA A 10 -2.29 16.97 11.03
C ALA A 10 -3.04 16.14 12.10
N LEU A 11 -3.92 15.22 11.73
CA LEU A 11 -4.54 14.30 12.67
C LEU A 11 -3.64 13.12 13.03
N SER A 12 -2.72 12.73 12.15
CA SER A 12 -1.74 11.67 12.42
C SER A 12 -0.72 12.07 13.47
N ALA A 13 -0.44 11.13 14.38
CA ALA A 13 0.45 11.36 15.54
C ALA A 13 1.94 11.52 15.15
N ASP A 14 2.31 11.28 13.92
CA ASP A 14 3.65 11.51 13.36
C ASP A 14 3.70 12.75 12.44
N ALA A 15 2.68 12.98 11.62
CA ALA A 15 2.66 14.11 10.70
C ALA A 15 2.60 15.47 11.42
N PHE A 16 1.79 15.59 12.48
CA PHE A 16 1.69 16.84 13.25
C PHE A 16 3.02 17.24 13.93
N PRO A 17 3.71 16.36 14.66
CA PRO A 17 5.00 16.69 15.26
C PRO A 17 6.09 16.99 14.22
N GLU A 18 6.00 16.42 13.03
CA GLU A 18 6.88 16.74 11.92
C GLU A 18 6.53 18.07 11.22
N GLY A 19 5.48 18.76 11.63
CA GLY A 19 5.15 20.12 11.21
C GLY A 19 3.94 20.26 10.31
N THR A 20 3.26 19.18 9.91
CA THR A 20 2.03 19.24 9.12
C THR A 20 0.91 19.93 9.92
N ARG A 21 0.24 20.90 9.28
CA ARG A 21 -0.82 21.72 9.87
C ARG A 21 -2.11 21.71 9.05
N THR A 22 -2.10 21.02 7.90
CA THR A 22 -3.28 20.83 7.05
C THR A 22 -4.09 19.63 7.58
N PHE A 23 -5.41 19.75 7.52
CA PHE A 23 -6.39 18.76 7.99
C PHE A 23 -7.04 18.03 6.80
N PRO A 24 -7.88 17.00 7.02
CA PRO A 24 -8.46 16.19 5.95
C PRO A 24 -9.14 16.97 4.83
N ASP A 25 -9.82 18.08 5.15
CA ASP A 25 -10.47 18.96 4.15
C ASP A 25 -9.46 19.53 3.14
N ALA A 26 -8.28 19.93 3.60
CA ALA A 26 -7.23 20.45 2.73
C ALA A 26 -6.64 19.34 1.83
N ALA A 27 -6.47 18.11 2.34
CA ALA A 27 -6.02 16.99 1.55
C ALA A 27 -7.02 16.62 0.43
N TYR A 28 -8.32 16.67 0.71
CA TYR A 28 -9.34 16.46 -0.31
C TYR A 28 -9.42 17.61 -1.33
N ARG A 29 -9.27 18.88 -0.90
CA ARG A 29 -9.18 20.01 -1.85
C ARG A 29 -7.97 19.89 -2.76
N PHE A 30 -6.83 19.47 -2.19
CA PHE A 30 -5.63 19.21 -2.97
C PHE A 30 -5.84 18.09 -3.99
N ALA A 31 -6.45 16.97 -3.59
CA ALA A 31 -6.82 15.88 -4.50
C ALA A 31 -7.68 16.33 -5.68
N LYS A 32 -8.58 17.30 -5.43
CA LYS A 32 -9.42 17.95 -6.47
C LYS A 32 -8.68 18.96 -7.32
N GLY A 33 -7.37 19.19 -7.08
CA GLY A 33 -6.52 20.06 -7.86
C GLY A 33 -6.38 21.49 -7.34
N GLU A 34 -6.80 21.79 -6.09
CA GLU A 34 -6.50 23.07 -5.45
C GLU A 34 -5.07 23.10 -4.92
N ALA A 35 -4.46 24.28 -4.91
CA ALA A 35 -3.16 24.47 -4.27
C ALA A 35 -3.30 24.54 -2.75
N ILE A 36 -2.40 23.87 -2.03
CA ILE A 36 -2.29 23.98 -0.56
C ILE A 36 -0.92 24.53 -0.15
N ASP A 37 -0.86 25.13 1.04
CA ASP A 37 0.40 25.56 1.64
C ASP A 37 1.17 24.33 2.15
N LEU A 38 2.47 24.26 1.85
CA LEU A 38 3.35 23.25 2.42
C LEU A 38 3.76 23.64 3.86
N PRO A 39 4.09 22.68 4.73
CA PRO A 39 4.38 22.97 6.13
C PRO A 39 5.75 23.65 6.30
N ASP A 40 5.77 24.97 6.57
CA ASP A 40 6.96 25.80 6.78
C ASP A 40 8.14 25.40 5.87
N PRO A 41 7.98 25.49 4.55
CA PRO A 41 9.03 25.04 3.64
C PRO A 41 10.25 25.98 3.72
N PRO A 42 11.47 25.44 3.56
CA PRO A 42 12.66 26.29 3.45
C PRO A 42 12.60 27.16 2.19
N ALA A 43 13.47 28.19 2.13
CA ALA A 43 13.44 29.18 1.05
C ALA A 43 13.67 28.60 -0.36
N ASP A 44 14.31 27.45 -0.45
CA ASP A 44 14.60 26.72 -1.69
C ASP A 44 13.52 25.68 -2.06
N ALA A 45 12.41 25.64 -1.31
CA ALA A 45 11.25 24.81 -1.60
C ALA A 45 10.01 25.65 -1.94
N PRO A 46 9.04 25.11 -2.70
CA PRO A 46 7.81 25.82 -3.01
C PRO A 46 6.98 26.07 -1.74
N GLN A 47 6.39 27.25 -1.61
CA GLN A 47 5.51 27.60 -0.49
C GLN A 47 4.14 26.92 -0.63
N LYS A 48 3.66 26.79 -1.88
CA LYS A 48 2.42 26.11 -2.23
C LYS A 48 2.68 25.02 -3.24
N PHE A 49 1.87 24.00 -3.19
CA PHE A 49 1.92 22.89 -4.14
C PHE A 49 0.53 22.58 -4.69
N GLN A 50 0.47 22.12 -5.94
CA GLN A 50 -0.76 21.81 -6.66
C GLN A 50 -0.49 20.65 -7.63
N LEU A 51 -1.45 19.73 -7.74
CA LEU A 51 -1.42 18.68 -8.77
C LEU A 51 -1.57 19.25 -10.17
N LEU A 52 -0.86 18.68 -11.14
CA LEU A 52 -1.09 18.96 -12.57
C LEU A 52 -2.44 18.38 -13.04
N ARG A 53 -2.80 17.25 -12.51
CA ARG A 53 -4.04 16.54 -12.83
C ARG A 53 -4.74 16.14 -11.53
N PRO A 54 -5.98 16.61 -11.29
CA PRO A 54 -6.78 16.15 -10.17
C PRO A 54 -6.90 14.62 -10.12
N LEU A 55 -7.14 14.09 -8.92
CA LEU A 55 -7.55 12.70 -8.74
C LEU A 55 -9.05 12.54 -8.95
N ASP A 56 -9.46 11.32 -9.29
CA ASP A 56 -10.87 10.95 -9.38
C ASP A 56 -11.46 10.60 -8.00
N PHE A 57 -10.63 10.05 -7.10
CA PHE A 57 -11.04 9.68 -5.75
C PHE A 57 -9.88 9.76 -4.76
N ALA A 58 -10.21 9.86 -3.45
CA ALA A 58 -9.22 9.77 -2.37
C ALA A 58 -9.83 9.27 -1.06
N ALA A 59 -8.95 8.76 -0.17
CA ALA A 59 -9.26 8.53 1.23
C ALA A 59 -8.12 9.05 2.11
N VAL A 60 -8.43 9.96 3.04
CA VAL A 60 -7.52 10.30 4.13
C VAL A 60 -7.54 9.16 5.13
N THR A 61 -6.34 8.69 5.51
CA THR A 61 -6.15 7.50 6.35
C THR A 61 -5.19 7.79 7.50
N ASP A 62 -5.46 8.86 8.26
CA ASP A 62 -4.68 9.19 9.45
C ASP A 62 -4.61 8.00 10.42
N HIS A 63 -3.49 7.85 11.13
CA HIS A 63 -3.29 6.80 12.12
C HIS A 63 -4.40 6.81 13.17
N ALA A 64 -5.08 5.68 13.35
CA ALA A 64 -6.15 5.52 14.33
C ALA A 64 -5.64 5.62 15.77
N GLU A 65 -4.39 5.22 15.95
CA GLU A 65 -3.68 5.28 17.22
C GLU A 65 -3.36 6.73 17.58
N ALA A 66 -3.64 7.07 18.83
CA ALA A 66 -3.40 8.41 19.37
C ALA A 66 -4.19 9.58 18.73
N LEU A 67 -5.29 9.32 18.01
CA LEU A 67 -6.19 10.40 17.53
C LEU A 67 -6.69 11.26 18.69
N GLY A 68 -7.17 10.62 19.77
CA GLY A 68 -7.65 11.30 20.97
C GLY A 68 -6.56 12.04 21.72
N GLU A 69 -5.39 11.43 21.91
CA GLU A 69 -4.22 12.07 22.52
C GLU A 69 -3.80 13.30 21.71
N GLY A 70 -3.69 13.15 20.39
CA GLY A 70 -3.36 14.26 19.50
C GLY A 70 -4.37 15.39 19.58
N TYR A 71 -5.68 15.07 19.65
CA TYR A 71 -6.73 16.08 19.86
C TYR A 71 -6.58 16.81 21.18
N ILE A 72 -6.43 16.07 22.29
CA ILE A 72 -6.23 16.64 23.62
C ILE A 72 -5.04 17.60 23.62
N CYS A 73 -3.91 17.15 23.07
CA CYS A 73 -2.68 17.95 23.06
C CYS A 73 -2.77 19.21 22.18
N ARG A 74 -3.61 19.22 21.15
CA ARG A 74 -3.78 20.40 20.26
C ARG A 74 -4.82 21.40 20.75
N ASN A 75 -5.75 21.00 21.66
CA ASN A 75 -6.92 21.81 22.02
C ASN A 75 -6.87 22.21 23.50
N PRO A 76 -6.33 23.39 23.83
CA PRO A 76 -6.25 23.87 25.21
C PRO A 76 -7.64 24.00 25.83
N GLY A 77 -7.77 23.60 27.10
CA GLY A 77 -9.01 23.71 27.86
C GLY A 77 -10.10 22.65 27.54
N ALA A 78 -9.90 21.81 26.52
CA ALA A 78 -10.87 20.76 26.22
C ALA A 78 -10.81 19.59 27.22
N PHE A 79 -9.59 19.21 27.65
CA PHE A 79 -9.33 18.11 28.59
C PHE A 79 -8.14 18.44 29.49
N ALA A 80 -8.13 17.90 30.71
CA ALA A 80 -7.06 18.14 31.71
C ALA A 80 -5.68 17.62 31.24
N GLY A 81 -5.65 16.57 30.42
CA GLY A 81 -4.42 15.98 29.87
C GLY A 81 -3.61 16.90 28.94
N HIS A 82 -4.20 18.02 28.46
CA HIS A 82 -3.53 18.99 27.59
C HIS A 82 -2.21 19.53 28.18
N ASP A 83 -2.15 19.78 29.49
CA ASP A 83 -0.99 20.34 30.17
C ASP A 83 0.01 19.28 30.64
N SER A 84 -0.16 18.04 30.20
CA SER A 84 0.78 16.96 30.50
C SER A 84 2.12 17.12 29.76
N ARG A 85 3.21 16.63 30.38
CA ARG A 85 4.52 16.58 29.73
C ARG A 85 4.51 15.86 28.37
N ALA A 86 3.66 14.83 28.21
CA ALA A 86 3.53 14.12 26.95
C ALA A 86 2.98 15.03 25.84
N CYS A 87 1.97 15.84 26.16
CA CYS A 87 1.43 16.83 25.24
C CYS A 87 2.43 17.96 24.94
N ASP A 88 3.21 18.42 25.92
CA ASP A 88 4.28 19.39 25.67
C ASP A 88 5.32 18.84 24.69
N THR A 89 5.74 17.57 24.88
CA THR A 89 6.66 16.90 23.98
C THR A 89 6.06 16.76 22.57
N PHE A 90 4.79 16.37 22.46
CA PHE A 90 4.08 16.24 21.18
C PHE A 90 4.02 17.59 20.43
N ARG A 91 3.64 18.67 21.12
CA ARG A 91 3.61 20.04 20.55
C ARG A 91 4.99 20.57 20.22
N GLY A 92 6.01 20.18 20.98
CA GLY A 92 7.41 20.53 20.71
C GLY A 92 7.93 20.00 19.38
N GLY A 93 7.29 18.98 18.83
CA GLY A 93 7.57 18.44 17.51
C GLY A 93 8.86 17.64 17.41
N GLY A 94 9.31 17.41 16.18
CA GLY A 94 10.50 16.65 15.87
C GLY A 94 10.40 15.17 16.29
N PHE A 95 11.54 14.49 16.31
CA PHE A 95 11.61 13.06 16.61
C PHE A 95 10.96 12.65 17.95
N GLU A 96 11.21 13.40 19.03
CA GLU A 96 10.61 13.09 20.35
C GLU A 96 9.09 13.31 20.33
N GLY A 97 8.61 14.31 19.59
CA GLY A 97 7.17 14.53 19.39
C GLY A 97 6.50 13.37 18.67
N VAL A 98 7.13 12.83 17.62
CA VAL A 98 6.67 11.62 16.93
C VAL A 98 6.70 10.42 17.89
N ARG A 99 7.80 10.23 18.60
CA ARG A 99 8.03 9.07 19.45
C ARG A 99 7.04 8.96 20.62
N VAL A 100 6.60 10.09 21.18
CA VAL A 100 5.83 10.12 22.44
C VAL A 100 4.54 9.30 22.40
N PHE A 101 3.88 9.24 21.24
CA PHE A 101 2.67 8.43 21.06
C PHE A 101 2.89 7.20 20.16
N ASN A 102 3.80 7.26 19.20
CA ASN A 102 4.06 6.11 18.30
C ASN A 102 4.77 4.93 18.98
N GLN A 103 5.40 5.12 20.15
CA GLN A 103 5.93 3.99 20.95
C GLN A 103 4.87 2.94 21.29
N ILE A 104 3.62 3.36 21.47
CA ILE A 104 2.49 2.46 21.74
C ILE A 104 2.33 1.42 20.61
N ASN A 105 2.59 1.80 19.37
CA ASN A 105 2.42 0.93 18.20
C ASN A 105 3.45 -0.22 18.17
N ALA A 106 4.55 -0.08 18.92
CA ALA A 106 5.59 -1.10 19.04
C ALA A 106 5.27 -2.18 20.08
N ASP A 107 4.30 -1.97 20.95
CA ASP A 107 3.93 -2.92 21.98
C ASP A 107 2.90 -3.95 21.46
N LEU A 108 3.03 -5.20 21.88
CA LEU A 108 2.05 -6.25 21.57
C LEU A 108 0.73 -6.06 22.36
N THR A 109 0.81 -5.41 23.51
CA THR A 109 -0.32 -5.05 24.36
C THR A 109 -0.25 -3.57 24.70
N PRO A 110 -0.65 -2.71 23.76
CA PRO A 110 -0.49 -1.26 23.91
C PRO A 110 -1.37 -0.68 25.01
N GLU A 111 -0.79 0.20 25.83
CA GLU A 111 -1.50 0.93 26.87
C GLU A 111 -1.42 2.43 26.61
N ARG A 112 -2.56 3.11 26.74
CA ARG A 112 -2.64 4.58 26.62
C ARG A 112 -2.09 5.26 27.88
N ARG A 113 -1.60 6.49 27.73
CA ARG A 113 -1.01 7.26 28.85
C ARG A 113 -2.08 7.89 29.72
N GLU A 114 -2.26 7.41 30.94
CA GLU A 114 -3.25 7.93 31.90
C GLU A 114 -3.10 9.45 32.13
N ALA A 115 -1.86 9.96 32.16
CA ALA A 115 -1.59 11.39 32.31
C ALA A 115 -2.22 12.27 31.20
N VAL A 116 -2.51 11.71 30.03
CA VAL A 116 -3.21 12.38 28.92
C VAL A 116 -4.67 11.97 28.89
N CYS A 117 -4.94 10.68 29.04
CA CYS A 117 -6.24 10.07 28.78
C CYS A 117 -7.18 10.03 30.00
N GLY A 118 -6.66 10.39 31.19
CA GLY A 118 -7.42 10.25 32.43
C GLY A 118 -7.66 8.79 32.84
N ALA A 119 -8.21 8.59 34.02
CA ALA A 119 -8.49 7.26 34.55
C ALA A 119 -9.43 6.47 33.62
N GLY A 120 -9.03 5.24 33.28
CA GLY A 120 -9.78 4.37 32.38
C GLY A 120 -9.84 4.88 30.94
N ASN A 121 -8.92 5.75 30.53
CA ASN A 121 -8.82 6.32 29.17
C ASN A 121 -10.05 7.14 28.71
N LYS A 122 -10.91 7.57 29.64
CA LYS A 122 -12.21 8.21 29.33
C LYS A 122 -12.08 9.46 28.47
N ASP A 123 -11.04 10.27 28.72
CA ASP A 123 -10.84 11.54 28.01
C ASP A 123 -10.39 11.29 26.57
N CYS A 124 -9.48 10.33 26.36
CA CYS A 124 -9.06 9.94 25.01
C CYS A 124 -10.19 9.26 24.22
N ILE A 125 -11.00 8.41 24.87
CA ILE A 125 -12.19 7.80 24.20
C ILE A 125 -13.19 8.90 23.77
N ALA A 126 -13.41 9.92 24.59
CA ALA A 126 -14.26 11.04 24.22
C ALA A 126 -13.66 11.86 23.06
N ALA A 127 -12.36 12.11 23.10
CA ALA A 127 -11.62 12.81 22.06
C ALA A 127 -11.59 12.02 20.74
N ASP A 128 -11.39 10.68 20.79
CA ASP A 128 -11.46 9.81 19.61
C ASP A 128 -12.80 9.95 18.87
N LYS A 129 -13.91 10.00 19.60
CA LYS A 129 -15.25 10.22 19.01
C LYS A 129 -15.34 11.56 18.27
N ILE A 130 -14.77 12.62 18.85
CA ILE A 130 -14.78 13.96 18.25
C ILE A 130 -13.99 13.93 16.94
N VAL A 131 -12.75 13.40 16.96
CA VAL A 131 -11.91 13.35 15.77
C VAL A 131 -12.49 12.43 14.71
N TRP A 132 -13.06 11.28 15.13
CA TRP A 132 -13.70 10.36 14.20
C TRP A 132 -14.85 11.02 13.44
N GLN A 133 -15.67 11.82 14.12
CA GLN A 133 -16.73 12.60 13.46
C GLN A 133 -16.15 13.67 12.52
N GLN A 134 -15.01 14.30 12.84
CA GLN A 134 -14.35 15.25 11.93
C GLN A 134 -13.88 14.55 10.64
N ILE A 135 -13.28 13.36 10.75
CA ILE A 135 -12.84 12.55 9.60
C ILE A 135 -14.04 12.18 8.70
N ILE A 136 -15.13 11.68 9.32
CA ILE A 136 -16.35 11.32 8.59
C ILE A 136 -16.93 12.54 7.87
N GLN A 137 -17.04 13.68 8.56
CA GLN A 137 -17.59 14.91 7.98
C GLN A 137 -16.74 15.46 6.84
N ALA A 138 -15.41 15.42 6.97
CA ALA A 138 -14.50 15.87 5.91
C ALA A 138 -14.62 15.00 4.65
N ALA A 139 -14.67 13.68 4.82
CA ALA A 139 -14.90 12.76 3.71
C ALA A 139 -16.26 12.98 3.05
N GLU A 140 -17.31 13.17 3.86
CA GLU A 140 -18.67 13.37 3.35
C GLU A 140 -18.83 14.70 2.61
N ALA A 141 -18.19 15.77 3.10
CA ALA A 141 -18.20 17.08 2.46
C ALA A 141 -17.38 17.12 1.14
N ALA A 142 -16.40 16.24 1.01
CA ALA A 142 -15.55 16.18 -0.18
C ALA A 142 -16.21 15.40 -1.33
N ASP A 143 -17.15 14.49 -1.04
CA ASP A 143 -17.79 13.61 -2.01
C ASP A 143 -18.72 14.38 -2.96
N ASP A 144 -18.54 14.23 -4.27
CA ASP A 144 -19.41 14.82 -5.28
C ASP A 144 -20.62 13.90 -5.52
N LYS A 145 -21.72 14.19 -4.85
CA LYS A 145 -23.00 13.47 -4.95
C LYS A 145 -23.86 13.89 -6.13
N THR A 146 -23.37 14.79 -6.98
CA THR A 146 -24.10 15.19 -8.19
C THR A 146 -23.99 14.12 -9.26
N GLU A 147 -24.85 14.19 -10.27
CA GLU A 147 -24.79 13.29 -11.44
C GLU A 147 -23.44 13.39 -12.21
N ALA A 148 -22.66 14.45 -11.98
CA ALA A 148 -21.37 14.63 -12.61
C ALA A 148 -20.29 13.69 -12.05
N CYS A 149 -20.44 13.21 -10.80
CA CYS A 149 -19.53 12.28 -10.13
C CYS A 149 -18.04 12.62 -10.36
N ARG A 150 -17.64 13.89 -10.17
CA ARG A 150 -16.29 14.36 -10.54
C ARG A 150 -15.23 13.86 -9.57
N PHE A 151 -15.64 13.63 -8.31
CA PHE A 151 -14.72 13.21 -7.27
C PHE A 151 -15.44 12.38 -6.20
N SER A 152 -14.88 11.23 -5.87
CA SER A 152 -15.38 10.42 -4.75
C SER A 152 -14.38 10.42 -3.60
N SER A 153 -14.88 10.54 -2.38
CA SER A 153 -14.09 10.40 -1.16
C SER A 153 -14.60 9.26 -0.29
N PHE A 154 -13.70 8.64 0.45
CA PHE A 154 -14.04 7.56 1.37
C PHE A 154 -13.69 7.97 2.81
N VAL A 155 -14.48 7.50 3.77
CA VAL A 155 -14.08 7.51 5.17
C VAL A 155 -12.99 6.47 5.34
N GLY A 156 -11.83 6.90 5.84
CA GLY A 156 -10.68 6.04 6.00
C GLY A 156 -9.94 6.28 7.31
N LEU A 157 -9.13 5.33 7.69
CA LEU A 157 -8.13 5.43 8.77
C LEU A 157 -7.05 4.37 8.57
N GLU A 158 -5.91 4.55 9.22
CA GLU A 158 -4.87 3.53 9.27
C GLU A 158 -4.83 2.86 10.64
N TYR A 159 -4.94 1.53 10.65
CA TYR A 159 -4.62 0.68 11.79
C TYR A 159 -3.12 0.40 11.79
N THR A 160 -2.41 0.99 12.77
CA THR A 160 -0.95 1.04 12.83
C THR A 160 -0.42 0.11 13.90
N ARG A 161 0.02 -1.07 13.50
CA ARG A 161 0.65 -2.06 14.38
C ARG A 161 2.11 -2.27 13.96
N SER A 162 3.07 -1.98 14.86
CA SER A 162 4.51 -2.04 14.56
C SER A 162 5.31 -2.76 15.67
N PRO A 163 4.94 -3.99 16.08
CA PRO A 163 5.67 -4.64 17.16
C PRO A 163 7.14 -4.83 16.77
N ASP A 164 8.04 -4.46 17.70
CA ASP A 164 9.48 -4.43 17.47
C ASP A 164 9.86 -3.67 16.17
N ALA A 165 9.17 -2.53 15.95
CA ALA A 165 9.30 -1.65 14.78
C ALA A 165 9.11 -2.33 13.42
N LYS A 166 8.36 -3.43 13.35
CA LYS A 166 8.02 -4.11 12.11
C LYS A 166 6.62 -3.73 11.65
N HIS A 167 6.54 -3.10 10.49
CA HIS A 167 5.30 -2.56 9.97
C HIS A 167 4.32 -3.69 9.60
N THR A 168 3.21 -3.74 10.31
CA THR A 168 2.07 -4.60 9.94
C THR A 168 0.79 -3.74 9.86
N HIS A 169 0.91 -2.59 9.19
CA HIS A 169 -0.10 -1.55 9.06
C HIS A 169 -1.16 -1.90 8.03
N ARG A 170 -2.36 -1.32 8.17
CA ARG A 170 -3.49 -1.54 7.27
C ARG A 170 -4.35 -0.30 7.17
N ASN A 171 -4.65 0.15 5.96
CA ASN A 171 -5.70 1.14 5.76
C ASN A 171 -7.07 0.48 5.78
N LEU A 172 -8.01 1.10 6.46
CA LEU A 172 -9.41 0.73 6.46
C LEU A 172 -10.18 1.75 5.62
N ILE A 173 -10.83 1.29 4.56
CA ILE A 173 -11.62 2.12 3.66
C ILE A 173 -13.08 1.70 3.78
N PHE A 174 -13.91 2.56 4.36
CA PHE A 174 -15.33 2.31 4.56
C PHE A 174 -16.15 2.72 3.34
N ARG A 175 -17.17 1.92 3.03
CA ARG A 175 -18.06 2.15 1.90
C ARG A 175 -18.83 3.46 2.01
N ASN A 176 -19.24 3.83 3.22
CA ASN A 176 -20.07 5.00 3.49
C ASN A 176 -19.83 5.53 4.91
N THR A 177 -20.66 6.45 5.39
CA THR A 177 -20.59 7.06 6.72
C THR A 177 -21.20 6.23 7.84
N ASN A 178 -21.83 5.09 7.52
CA ASN A 178 -22.34 4.16 8.53
C ASN A 178 -21.21 3.26 9.03
N VAL A 179 -20.38 3.78 9.91
CA VAL A 179 -19.14 3.20 10.42
C VAL A 179 -19.24 2.88 11.91
N PRO A 180 -18.31 2.11 12.51
CA PRO A 180 -18.26 1.90 13.97
C PRO A 180 -18.18 3.22 14.73
N ASP A 181 -18.70 3.25 15.98
CA ASP A 181 -18.78 4.45 16.82
C ASP A 181 -17.42 5.01 17.24
N LEU A 182 -16.41 4.16 17.27
CA LEU A 182 -15.02 4.51 17.56
C LEU A 182 -14.11 4.05 16.40
N PRO A 183 -13.04 4.77 16.12
CA PRO A 183 -12.06 4.35 15.12
C PRO A 183 -11.36 3.07 15.59
N PRO A 184 -11.46 1.95 14.83
CA PRO A 184 -10.77 0.72 15.18
C PRO A 184 -9.24 0.91 15.17
N SER A 185 -8.58 0.62 16.29
CA SER A 185 -7.15 0.88 16.49
C SER A 185 -6.41 -0.31 17.09
N HIS A 186 -5.08 -0.29 17.02
CA HIS A 186 -4.23 -1.30 17.61
C HIS A 186 -4.37 -1.39 19.15
N HIS A 187 -4.69 -0.29 19.84
CA HIS A 187 -4.97 -0.34 21.27
C HIS A 187 -6.19 -1.19 21.61
N MET A 188 -7.22 -1.11 20.77
CA MET A 188 -8.47 -1.85 20.99
C MET A 188 -8.35 -3.31 20.54
N PHE A 189 -7.62 -3.53 19.47
CA PHE A 189 -7.49 -4.82 18.80
C PHE A 189 -6.01 -5.10 18.50
N PRO A 190 -5.23 -5.63 19.47
CA PRO A 190 -3.79 -5.84 19.30
C PRO A 190 -3.39 -6.79 18.16
N PHE A 191 -4.31 -7.63 17.68
CA PHE A 191 -4.05 -8.58 16.60
C PHE A 191 -5.03 -8.41 15.44
N PRO A 192 -4.60 -8.59 14.19
CA PRO A 192 -5.46 -8.44 13.01
C PRO A 192 -6.72 -9.30 13.03
N TYR A 193 -6.66 -10.53 13.55
CA TYR A 193 -7.84 -11.39 13.65
C TYR A 193 -8.90 -10.86 14.64
N GLN A 194 -8.48 -10.10 15.67
CA GLN A 194 -9.40 -9.41 16.59
C GLN A 194 -10.04 -8.22 15.91
N LEU A 195 -9.27 -7.44 15.13
CA LEU A 195 -9.79 -6.35 14.30
C LEU A 195 -10.86 -6.88 13.34
N PHE A 196 -10.59 -7.95 12.60
CA PHE A 196 -11.55 -8.53 11.64
C PHE A 196 -12.80 -9.06 12.34
N GLY A 197 -12.65 -9.70 13.50
CA GLY A 197 -13.78 -10.14 14.33
C GLY A 197 -14.64 -8.97 14.81
N HIS A 198 -14.02 -7.85 15.22
CA HIS A 198 -14.74 -6.63 15.58
C HIS A 198 -15.49 -6.02 14.39
N LEU A 199 -14.83 -5.89 13.24
CA LEU A 199 -15.43 -5.34 12.03
C LEU A 199 -16.63 -6.20 11.56
N GLU A 200 -16.57 -7.51 11.74
CA GLU A 200 -17.72 -8.38 11.44
C GLU A 200 -18.94 -8.04 12.31
N VAL A 201 -18.72 -7.84 13.61
CA VAL A 201 -19.82 -7.54 14.56
C VAL A 201 -20.27 -6.09 14.50
N ALA A 202 -19.31 -5.13 14.50
CA ALA A 202 -19.63 -3.71 14.61
C ALA A 202 -19.97 -3.03 13.27
N CYS A 203 -19.67 -3.68 12.15
CA CYS A 203 -19.94 -3.18 10.80
C CYS A 203 -20.84 -4.14 10.03
N ARG A 204 -20.33 -5.21 9.44
CA ARG A 204 -21.08 -6.04 8.49
C ARG A 204 -22.35 -6.68 9.04
N SER A 205 -22.30 -7.23 10.25
CA SER A 205 -23.46 -7.88 10.87
C SER A 205 -24.25 -6.96 11.77
N GLY A 206 -23.61 -5.90 12.28
CA GLY A 206 -24.21 -5.00 13.28
C GLY A 206 -24.84 -3.73 12.71
N ARG A 207 -24.55 -3.38 11.45
CA ARG A 207 -25.04 -2.13 10.84
C ARG A 207 -25.44 -2.35 9.39
N ASP A 208 -26.65 -1.96 9.06
CA ASP A 208 -27.12 -1.97 7.67
C ASP A 208 -26.20 -1.11 6.80
N THR A 209 -25.86 -1.63 5.62
CA THR A 209 -25.01 -0.96 4.62
C THR A 209 -23.55 -0.70 5.02
N CYS A 210 -23.12 -0.94 6.25
CA CYS A 210 -21.71 -0.84 6.62
C CYS A 210 -20.89 -1.93 5.95
N ASP A 211 -19.84 -1.53 5.25
CA ASP A 211 -18.85 -2.44 4.68
C ASP A 211 -17.48 -1.75 4.66
N VAL A 212 -16.40 -2.52 4.72
CA VAL A 212 -15.04 -2.02 4.80
C VAL A 212 -14.07 -2.93 4.06
N ILE A 213 -13.13 -2.34 3.37
CA ILE A 213 -11.96 -2.99 2.77
C ILE A 213 -10.75 -2.66 3.63
N VAL A 214 -9.95 -3.67 3.94
CA VAL A 214 -8.70 -3.53 4.69
C VAL A 214 -7.54 -3.75 3.73
N ILE A 215 -6.58 -2.80 3.71
CA ILE A 215 -5.49 -2.74 2.74
C ILE A 215 -4.15 -2.79 3.48
N PRO A 216 -3.50 -3.97 3.60
CA PRO A 216 -2.14 -4.07 4.10
C PRO A 216 -1.17 -3.27 3.23
N HIS A 217 -0.16 -2.67 3.86
CA HIS A 217 0.88 -1.93 3.16
C HIS A 217 2.24 -2.05 3.87
N ASN A 218 3.32 -1.65 3.19
CA ASN A 218 4.69 -1.72 3.71
C ASN A 218 5.13 -3.12 4.19
N ALA A 219 4.66 -4.17 3.56
CA ALA A 219 5.12 -5.51 3.91
C ALA A 219 6.64 -5.65 3.72
N ASN A 220 7.26 -4.92 2.78
CA ASN A 220 8.71 -4.89 2.52
C ASN A 220 9.56 -4.52 3.75
N ILE A 221 8.95 -3.99 4.81
CA ILE A 221 9.58 -3.66 6.08
C ILE A 221 8.90 -4.34 7.28
N SER A 222 8.15 -5.43 7.03
CA SER A 222 7.45 -6.18 8.07
C SER A 222 8.28 -7.28 8.73
N GLY A 223 9.42 -7.64 8.16
CA GLY A 223 10.26 -8.73 8.68
C GLY A 223 9.55 -10.09 8.66
N GLY A 224 8.79 -10.38 7.60
CA GLY A 224 8.04 -11.61 7.42
C GLY A 224 6.70 -11.67 8.17
N ASN A 225 6.30 -10.59 8.85
CA ASN A 225 5.16 -10.63 9.78
C ASN A 225 3.83 -10.20 9.17
N MET A 226 3.80 -9.36 8.12
CA MET A 226 2.55 -8.92 7.50
C MET A 226 1.67 -10.09 7.05
N PHE A 227 2.27 -11.07 6.37
CA PHE A 227 1.60 -12.25 5.83
C PHE A 227 2.09 -13.53 6.53
N ASN A 228 2.17 -13.48 7.87
CA ASN A 228 2.63 -14.58 8.70
C ASN A 228 1.46 -15.49 9.11
N PRO A 229 1.34 -16.72 8.58
CA PRO A 229 0.27 -17.64 8.99
C PRO A 229 0.46 -18.20 10.41
N ARG A 230 1.67 -18.11 10.97
CA ARG A 230 2.00 -18.68 12.28
C ARG A 230 1.52 -17.86 13.47
N GLU A 231 1.13 -16.59 13.24
CA GLU A 231 0.54 -15.74 14.29
C GLU A 231 -0.70 -16.40 14.93
N ILE A 232 -1.41 -17.25 14.20
CA ILE A 232 -2.60 -17.98 14.66
C ILE A 232 -2.41 -19.51 14.68
N GLU A 233 -1.16 -19.99 14.64
CA GLU A 233 -0.84 -21.42 14.57
C GLU A 233 -1.35 -22.19 15.80
N ASN A 234 -1.39 -21.55 16.96
CA ASN A 234 -1.86 -22.15 18.22
C ASN A 234 -3.40 -22.23 18.36
N MET A 235 -4.15 -21.71 17.39
CA MET A 235 -5.61 -21.82 17.38
C MET A 235 -6.05 -23.23 16.96
N SER A 236 -7.26 -23.64 17.38
CA SER A 236 -7.90 -24.84 16.83
C SER A 236 -8.08 -24.72 15.31
N ASP A 237 -8.16 -25.87 14.61
CA ASP A 237 -8.33 -25.86 13.14
C ASP A 237 -9.57 -25.09 12.69
N ALA A 238 -10.69 -25.21 13.40
CA ALA A 238 -11.92 -24.48 13.11
C ALA A 238 -11.74 -22.96 13.29
N SER A 239 -11.11 -22.54 14.40
CA SER A 239 -10.84 -21.12 14.69
C SER A 239 -9.85 -20.54 13.69
N ARG A 240 -8.83 -21.29 13.30
CA ARG A 240 -7.83 -20.91 12.30
C ARG A 240 -8.48 -20.74 10.92
N TYR A 241 -9.31 -21.71 10.51
CA TYR A 241 -10.07 -21.60 9.25
C TYR A 241 -10.94 -20.34 9.23
N ALA A 242 -11.69 -20.08 10.31
CA ALA A 242 -12.54 -18.89 10.43
C ALA A 242 -11.71 -17.58 10.37
N ALA A 243 -10.57 -17.52 11.05
CA ALA A 243 -9.68 -16.36 11.02
C ALA A 243 -9.11 -16.09 9.62
N TYR A 244 -8.70 -17.14 8.88
CA TYR A 244 -8.25 -17.01 7.50
C TYR A 244 -9.38 -16.60 6.55
N ALA A 245 -10.58 -17.14 6.72
CA ALA A 245 -11.74 -16.77 5.92
C ALA A 245 -12.13 -15.30 6.14
N LEU A 246 -12.13 -14.81 7.38
CA LEU A 246 -12.34 -13.41 7.70
C LEU A 246 -11.24 -12.52 7.08
N ARG A 247 -9.99 -12.88 7.25
CA ARG A 247 -8.87 -12.14 6.65
C ARG A 247 -9.05 -11.99 5.14
N ARG A 248 -9.33 -13.10 4.42
CA ARG A 248 -9.62 -13.10 2.97
C ARG A 248 -10.78 -12.17 2.60
N SER A 249 -11.80 -12.10 3.46
CA SER A 249 -12.99 -11.28 3.19
C SER A 249 -12.77 -9.79 3.38
N TYR A 250 -11.81 -9.38 4.24
CA TYR A 250 -11.46 -7.99 4.55
C TYR A 250 -10.25 -7.49 3.78
N GLU A 251 -9.13 -8.24 3.76
CA GLU A 251 -7.92 -7.88 3.03
C GLU A 251 -8.10 -8.19 1.53
N ARG A 252 -8.95 -7.38 0.86
CA ARG A 252 -9.26 -7.54 -0.56
C ARG A 252 -8.21 -6.95 -1.48
N LEU A 253 -7.47 -5.97 -1.00
CA LEU A 253 -6.44 -5.24 -1.72
C LEU A 253 -5.13 -5.26 -0.94
N TYR A 254 -4.04 -5.03 -1.65
CA TYR A 254 -2.69 -4.85 -1.11
C TYR A 254 -2.03 -3.66 -1.82
N GLU A 255 -1.40 -2.78 -1.06
CA GLU A 255 -0.64 -1.66 -1.58
C GLU A 255 0.77 -2.13 -1.98
N ILE A 256 0.98 -2.29 -3.29
CA ILE A 256 2.20 -2.88 -3.85
C ILE A 256 3.36 -1.88 -3.94
N ALA A 257 3.06 -0.58 -3.94
CA ALA A 257 4.04 0.50 -4.05
C ALA A 257 3.58 1.73 -3.28
N GLN A 258 4.53 2.40 -2.60
CA GLN A 258 4.36 3.70 -1.96
C GLN A 258 5.74 4.32 -1.68
N HIS A 259 5.81 5.52 -1.03
CA HIS A 259 7.09 6.25 -0.85
C HIS A 259 8.19 5.48 -0.10
N LYS A 260 7.85 4.47 0.72
CA LYS A 260 8.80 3.58 1.41
C LYS A 260 9.24 2.40 0.54
N GLY A 261 9.10 2.49 -0.79
CA GLY A 261 9.58 1.53 -1.76
C GLY A 261 8.52 0.57 -2.30
N PHE A 262 8.94 -0.25 -3.26
CA PHE A 262 8.07 -1.22 -3.90
C PHE A 262 8.08 -2.55 -3.15
N SER A 263 6.91 -3.15 -3.07
CA SER A 263 6.66 -4.42 -2.35
C SER A 263 6.21 -5.53 -3.31
N GLU A 264 6.55 -5.46 -4.60
CA GLU A 264 6.20 -6.51 -5.56
C GLU A 264 7.00 -7.79 -5.30
N CYS A 265 8.32 -7.69 -5.31
CA CYS A 265 9.24 -8.83 -5.31
C CYS A 265 10.58 -8.51 -4.65
N LEU A 266 11.31 -9.57 -4.31
CA LEU A 266 12.70 -9.51 -3.87
C LEU A 266 13.46 -10.69 -4.49
N ASN A 267 14.61 -10.41 -5.08
CA ASN A 267 15.52 -11.44 -5.60
C ASN A 267 16.23 -12.20 -4.48
N ARG A 268 16.68 -13.42 -4.77
CA ARG A 268 17.51 -14.27 -3.90
C ARG A 268 16.83 -14.83 -2.65
N VAL A 269 15.51 -14.82 -2.57
CA VAL A 269 14.78 -15.58 -1.53
C VAL A 269 14.95 -17.08 -1.81
N THR A 270 15.24 -17.85 -0.76
CA THR A 270 15.56 -19.30 -0.93
C THR A 270 14.32 -20.18 -1.02
N ASP A 271 13.16 -19.70 -0.54
CA ASP A 271 11.91 -20.44 -0.51
C ASP A 271 11.06 -20.29 -1.79
N ILE A 272 11.53 -19.51 -2.78
CA ILE A 272 10.87 -19.35 -4.08
C ILE A 272 11.87 -19.71 -5.18
N LEU A 273 11.51 -20.67 -6.03
CA LEU A 273 12.28 -21.01 -7.22
C LEU A 273 11.82 -20.18 -8.42
N GLY A 274 12.76 -19.75 -9.23
CA GLY A 274 12.51 -18.95 -10.44
C GLY A 274 13.72 -18.11 -10.85
N ASP A 275 13.56 -17.37 -11.94
CA ASP A 275 14.61 -16.51 -12.46
C ASP A 275 14.76 -15.22 -11.66
N VAL A 276 15.94 -14.60 -11.76
CA VAL A 276 16.18 -13.26 -11.23
C VAL A 276 15.45 -12.26 -12.11
N ASP A 277 14.73 -11.33 -11.45
CA ASP A 277 13.95 -10.27 -12.08
C ASP A 277 14.62 -8.92 -11.79
N GLU A 278 15.16 -8.27 -12.82
CA GLU A 278 15.89 -7.00 -12.69
C GLU A 278 15.02 -5.85 -12.18
N LEU A 279 13.69 -5.93 -12.35
CA LEU A 279 12.77 -4.89 -11.89
C LEU A 279 12.50 -4.99 -10.38
N CYS A 280 12.77 -6.13 -9.73
CA CYS A 280 12.72 -6.24 -8.26
C CYS A 280 13.77 -5.36 -7.55
N ASP A 281 14.74 -4.83 -8.27
CA ASP A 281 15.76 -3.93 -7.74
C ASP A 281 15.40 -2.43 -7.85
N ILE A 282 14.24 -2.11 -8.44
CA ILE A 282 13.73 -0.73 -8.52
C ILE A 282 13.07 -0.36 -7.19
N GLU A 283 13.43 0.81 -6.65
CA GLU A 283 12.89 1.38 -5.40
C GLU A 283 12.87 0.39 -4.21
N LYS A 284 13.83 -0.56 -4.16
CA LYS A 284 13.94 -1.49 -3.04
C LYS A 284 14.51 -0.80 -1.81
N ARG A 285 13.99 -1.14 -0.64
CA ARG A 285 14.41 -0.58 0.66
C ARG A 285 15.41 -1.45 1.40
N ARG A 286 15.45 -2.75 1.14
CA ARG A 286 16.24 -3.73 1.88
C ARG A 286 16.82 -4.77 0.95
N GLU A 287 18.00 -5.32 1.33
CA GLU A 287 18.71 -6.36 0.59
C GLU A 287 19.17 -7.48 1.53
N PHE A 288 19.30 -8.69 0.99
CA PHE A 288 19.96 -9.79 1.70
C PHE A 288 21.46 -9.57 1.86
N GLY A 289 22.01 -10.03 2.98
CA GLY A 289 23.43 -10.03 3.27
C GLY A 289 23.77 -10.43 4.69
N ASN A 290 25.06 -10.32 5.05
CA ASN A 290 25.63 -10.89 6.27
C ASN A 290 25.97 -9.84 7.34
N GLN A 291 25.50 -8.62 7.28
CA GLN A 291 25.77 -7.62 8.32
C GLN A 291 24.69 -7.58 9.38
N GLU A 292 25.13 -7.43 10.61
CA GLU A 292 24.24 -7.18 11.76
C GLU A 292 23.38 -5.95 11.50
N LEU A 293 22.12 -6.05 11.90
CA LEU A 293 21.18 -4.93 11.88
C LEU A 293 21.67 -3.84 12.82
N ASP A 294 22.06 -2.71 12.25
CA ASP A 294 22.37 -1.54 13.01
C ASP A 294 21.07 -0.86 13.44
N PHE A 295 20.78 -0.86 14.72
CA PHE A 295 19.58 -0.26 15.28
C PHE A 295 19.80 1.24 15.47
N ALA A 296 19.09 2.09 14.71
CA ALA A 296 19.14 3.55 14.78
C ALA A 296 18.60 4.00 16.09
N LEU A 297 18.68 3.82 17.14
CA LEU A 297 18.15 4.28 18.44
C LEU A 297 18.32 3.26 19.56
N ASN A 298 19.53 2.70 19.68
CA ASN A 298 19.85 1.88 20.84
C ASN A 298 18.76 0.86 21.19
N ARG A 299 18.23 0.12 20.20
CA ARG A 299 17.34 -1.05 20.37
C ARG A 299 15.90 -0.96 19.85
N LEU A 300 15.39 0.18 19.43
CA LEU A 300 13.95 0.30 19.14
C LEU A 300 13.57 0.29 17.66
N VAL A 301 14.52 0.54 16.73
CA VAL A 301 14.18 0.66 15.32
C VAL A 301 15.30 0.10 14.44
N PRO A 302 15.05 -0.97 13.67
CA PRO A 302 16.02 -1.43 12.67
C PRO A 302 16.20 -0.35 11.61
N LYS A 303 17.44 -0.05 11.22
CA LYS A 303 17.73 0.81 10.07
C LYS A 303 17.07 0.25 8.83
N ILE A 304 16.10 0.97 8.29
CA ILE A 304 15.50 0.65 7.01
C ILE A 304 16.44 1.14 5.91
N GLY A 305 16.75 0.27 4.97
CA GLY A 305 17.70 0.59 3.88
C GLY A 305 19.12 0.09 4.10
N THR A 306 19.38 -0.71 5.15
CA THR A 306 20.66 -1.41 5.27
C THR A 306 20.74 -2.52 4.24
N THR A 307 21.84 -2.54 3.50
CA THR A 307 22.30 -3.71 2.77
C THR A 307 22.63 -4.81 3.78
N ASN A 308 22.46 -6.08 3.40
CA ASN A 308 22.93 -7.22 4.18
C ASN A 308 22.05 -7.66 5.36
N THR A 309 20.74 -7.81 5.11
CA THR A 309 19.79 -8.36 6.09
C THR A 309 19.69 -9.89 5.95
N PRO A 310 19.67 -10.67 7.03
CA PRO A 310 19.51 -12.13 6.95
C PRO A 310 18.09 -12.52 6.48
N GLU A 311 17.97 -13.68 5.85
CA GLU A 311 16.68 -14.29 5.58
C GLU A 311 16.03 -14.80 6.86
N CYS A 312 14.71 -14.64 7.01
CA CYS A 312 13.97 -15.12 8.18
C CYS A 312 13.97 -16.65 8.24
N ASN A 313 14.36 -17.20 9.39
CA ASN A 313 14.35 -18.62 9.70
C ASN A 313 13.72 -18.87 11.10
N GLU A 314 13.71 -20.11 11.58
CA GLU A 314 13.13 -20.46 12.87
C GLU A 314 13.82 -19.79 14.06
N ASP A 315 15.12 -19.46 13.96
CA ASP A 315 15.87 -18.79 15.05
C ASP A 315 15.39 -17.35 15.26
N HIS A 316 14.83 -16.72 14.24
CA HIS A 316 14.22 -15.39 14.33
C HIS A 316 12.80 -15.41 14.90
N ARG A 317 12.17 -16.58 15.01
CA ARG A 317 10.77 -16.71 15.42
C ARG A 317 10.61 -16.82 16.92
N ASP A 318 9.77 -15.98 17.52
CA ASP A 318 9.29 -16.15 18.87
C ASP A 318 8.33 -17.36 18.94
N PRO A 319 8.65 -18.40 19.72
CA PRO A 319 7.83 -19.62 19.78
C PRO A 319 6.46 -19.38 20.46
N LYS A 320 6.29 -18.32 21.25
CA LYS A 320 5.04 -18.01 21.95
C LYS A 320 4.05 -17.26 21.07
N THR A 321 4.54 -16.31 20.32
CA THR A 321 3.71 -15.40 19.49
C THR A 321 3.72 -15.76 18.01
N GLY A 322 4.66 -16.59 17.56
CA GLY A 322 4.90 -16.85 16.14
C GLY A 322 5.52 -15.69 15.37
N PHE A 323 5.82 -14.58 16.04
CA PHE A 323 6.34 -13.35 15.44
C PHE A 323 7.83 -13.47 15.13
N TYR A 324 8.26 -12.90 13.97
CA TYR A 324 9.67 -12.88 13.58
C TYR A 324 10.35 -11.61 14.09
N ASN A 325 11.40 -11.79 14.87
CA ASN A 325 12.21 -10.73 15.46
C ASN A 325 13.51 -10.50 14.65
N GLY A 326 14.36 -9.58 15.11
CA GLY A 326 15.71 -9.38 14.56
C GLY A 326 15.76 -8.68 13.19
N GLY A 327 14.62 -8.25 12.64
CA GLY A 327 14.57 -7.48 11.39
C GLY A 327 14.99 -8.25 10.13
N CYS A 328 14.83 -9.56 10.11
CA CYS A 328 15.08 -10.41 8.95
C CYS A 328 14.20 -10.06 7.75
N LEU A 329 14.53 -10.58 6.56
CA LEU A 329 13.73 -10.50 5.33
C LEU A 329 13.10 -11.85 5.02
N SER A 330 11.88 -11.83 4.49
CA SER A 330 11.16 -13.02 4.06
C SER A 330 10.54 -12.80 2.67
N SER A 331 10.35 -13.86 1.91
CA SER A 331 9.52 -13.80 0.69
C SER A 331 8.13 -13.23 0.97
N ARG A 332 7.58 -13.47 2.17
CA ARG A 332 6.27 -12.95 2.61
C ARG A 332 6.23 -11.43 2.79
N ASP A 333 7.37 -10.75 2.78
CA ASP A 333 7.45 -9.29 2.77
C ASP A 333 7.08 -8.68 1.42
N PHE A 334 6.84 -9.51 0.41
CA PHE A 334 6.59 -9.08 -0.97
C PHE A 334 5.37 -9.79 -1.55
N ALA A 335 4.67 -9.10 -2.45
CA ALA A 335 3.41 -9.55 -3.04
C ALA A 335 3.49 -10.97 -3.62
N ARG A 336 4.53 -11.25 -4.44
CA ARG A 336 4.69 -12.59 -5.05
C ARG A 336 4.80 -13.69 -4.00
N GLY A 337 5.60 -13.48 -2.97
CA GLY A 337 5.76 -14.45 -1.90
C GLY A 337 4.53 -14.58 -1.01
N ALA A 338 3.82 -13.49 -0.75
CA ALA A 338 2.58 -13.49 0.02
C ALA A 338 1.46 -14.27 -0.70
N LEU A 339 1.28 -14.05 -2.02
CA LEU A 339 0.32 -14.81 -2.84
C LEU A 339 0.62 -16.31 -2.83
N LEU A 340 1.90 -16.69 -2.99
CA LEU A 340 2.34 -18.10 -2.94
C LEU A 340 2.14 -18.71 -1.54
N GLU A 341 2.41 -17.94 -0.47
CA GLU A 341 2.14 -18.39 0.88
C GLU A 341 0.65 -18.62 1.13
N GLY A 342 -0.22 -17.77 0.60
CA GLY A 342 -1.67 -17.95 0.65
C GLY A 342 -2.12 -19.25 -0.01
N MET A 343 -1.56 -19.61 -1.16
CA MET A 343 -1.82 -20.88 -1.83
C MET A 343 -1.34 -22.08 -0.99
N ARG A 344 -0.15 -21.97 -0.37
CA ARG A 344 0.37 -23.01 0.53
C ARG A 344 -0.53 -23.19 1.75
N VAL A 345 -1.02 -22.08 2.33
CA VAL A 345 -2.00 -22.12 3.44
C VAL A 345 -3.31 -22.78 2.98
N LYS A 346 -3.80 -22.46 1.77
CA LYS A 346 -4.99 -23.10 1.19
C LYS A 346 -4.81 -24.61 1.07
N ASN A 347 -3.68 -25.08 0.56
CA ASN A 347 -3.40 -26.51 0.42
C ASN A 347 -3.41 -27.24 1.78
N LYS A 348 -2.96 -26.57 2.84
CA LYS A 348 -2.90 -27.14 4.19
C LYS A 348 -4.21 -26.99 4.98
N HIS A 349 -4.92 -25.86 4.83
CA HIS A 349 -6.03 -25.46 5.70
C HIS A 349 -7.36 -25.23 4.96
N GLY A 350 -7.40 -25.39 3.63
CA GLY A 350 -8.62 -25.29 2.84
C GLY A 350 -9.06 -23.89 2.44
N VAL A 351 -8.37 -22.83 2.90
CA VAL A 351 -8.68 -21.44 2.57
C VAL A 351 -7.40 -20.64 2.31
N ASN A 352 -7.39 -19.84 1.24
CA ASN A 352 -6.30 -18.90 0.95
C ASN A 352 -6.60 -17.55 1.63
N PRO A 353 -5.83 -17.12 2.64
CA PRO A 353 -6.06 -15.85 3.33
C PRO A 353 -5.53 -14.64 2.56
N TYR A 354 -4.72 -14.82 1.52
CA TYR A 354 -3.96 -13.78 0.81
C TYR A 354 -4.37 -13.65 -0.66
N GLU A 355 -5.67 -13.77 -0.94
CA GLU A 355 -6.22 -13.52 -2.27
C GLU A 355 -6.58 -12.04 -2.47
N PHE A 356 -5.58 -11.17 -2.51
CA PHE A 356 -5.77 -9.74 -2.67
C PHE A 356 -5.49 -9.27 -4.10
N GLY A 357 -6.12 -8.15 -4.49
CA GLY A 357 -5.77 -7.37 -5.66
C GLY A 357 -4.69 -6.33 -5.33
N PHE A 358 -4.24 -5.59 -6.35
CA PHE A 358 -3.20 -4.59 -6.18
C PHE A 358 -3.73 -3.17 -6.35
N ILE A 359 -3.21 -2.28 -5.53
CA ILE A 359 -3.23 -0.83 -5.68
C ILE A 359 -1.85 -0.27 -5.33
N ALA A 360 -1.63 1.01 -5.56
CA ALA A 360 -0.52 1.76 -4.99
C ALA A 360 -1.04 3.09 -4.43
N SER A 361 -0.25 3.77 -3.61
CA SER A 361 -0.63 5.02 -2.95
C SER A 361 0.61 5.86 -2.64
N THR A 362 0.44 7.07 -2.12
CA THR A 362 1.57 7.94 -1.78
C THR A 362 2.11 7.73 -0.38
N ASP A 363 1.25 7.52 0.61
CA ASP A 363 1.59 7.59 2.04
C ASP A 363 2.20 8.96 2.42
N THR A 364 1.68 10.02 1.80
CA THR A 364 2.14 11.39 2.06
C THR A 364 1.81 11.83 3.48
N HIS A 365 2.74 12.52 4.14
CA HIS A 365 2.55 13.08 5.49
C HIS A 365 2.44 14.60 5.51
N ILE A 366 2.20 15.22 4.34
CA ILE A 366 1.99 16.67 4.18
C ILE A 366 0.71 16.99 3.40
N SER A 367 -0.27 16.08 3.42
CA SER A 367 -1.59 16.22 2.76
C SER A 367 -1.55 16.39 1.23
N THR A 368 -0.44 16.03 0.57
CA THR A 368 -0.26 16.15 -0.89
C THR A 368 -0.67 14.86 -1.61
N SER A 369 -1.95 14.48 -1.47
CA SER A 369 -2.53 13.27 -2.06
C SER A 369 -2.25 13.13 -3.56
N GLY A 370 -1.75 11.98 -4.01
CA GLY A 370 -1.48 11.71 -5.42
C GLY A 370 -0.33 12.50 -6.04
N SER A 371 0.55 13.09 -5.22
CA SER A 371 1.74 13.80 -5.68
C SER A 371 2.84 12.82 -6.10
N THR A 372 2.68 12.18 -7.26
CA THR A 372 3.53 11.08 -7.72
C THR A 372 4.45 11.43 -8.89
N GLU A 373 4.46 12.68 -9.33
CA GLU A 373 5.26 13.10 -10.49
C GLU A 373 6.73 13.27 -10.10
N GLU A 374 7.64 12.43 -10.59
CA GLU A 374 9.07 12.44 -10.32
C GLU A 374 9.70 13.84 -10.47
N ALA A 375 9.36 14.55 -11.54
CA ALA A 375 9.94 15.86 -11.84
C ALA A 375 9.54 16.99 -10.88
N ARG A 376 8.45 16.82 -10.13
CA ARG A 376 7.86 17.88 -9.30
C ARG A 376 7.64 17.47 -7.85
N TRP A 377 7.91 16.23 -7.51
CA TRP A 377 7.63 15.70 -6.18
C TRP A 377 8.25 16.56 -5.07
N PRO A 378 7.45 17.05 -4.10
CA PRO A 378 7.96 17.96 -3.05
C PRO A 378 8.65 17.23 -1.89
N GLY A 379 8.58 15.94 -1.81
CA GLY A 379 8.85 15.11 -0.64
C GLY A 379 7.54 14.61 0.00
N HIS A 380 7.62 13.70 0.95
CA HIS A 380 6.43 13.15 1.62
C HIS A 380 6.22 13.70 3.04
N LYS A 381 7.22 14.40 3.61
CA LYS A 381 7.17 15.02 4.94
C LYS A 381 7.93 16.34 4.98
N LYS A 382 7.68 17.18 6.00
CA LYS A 382 8.31 18.51 6.14
C LYS A 382 9.85 18.44 6.09
N THR A 383 10.44 17.47 6.77
CA THR A 383 11.91 17.32 6.83
C THR A 383 12.56 16.98 5.48
N GLU A 384 11.79 16.63 4.48
CA GLU A 384 12.25 16.35 3.11
C GLU A 384 12.05 17.55 2.15
N LEU A 385 11.42 18.63 2.62
CA LEU A 385 11.30 19.83 1.81
C LEU A 385 12.67 20.52 1.67
N GLY A 386 12.96 21.01 0.45
CA GLY A 386 14.21 21.68 0.12
C GLY A 386 15.42 20.75 -0.06
N LEU A 387 16.53 21.35 -0.51
CA LEU A 387 17.74 20.62 -0.91
C LEU A 387 18.37 19.80 0.23
N SER A 388 18.52 20.41 1.39
CA SER A 388 19.21 19.79 2.52
C SER A 388 18.44 18.58 3.06
N GLY A 389 17.13 18.70 3.22
CA GLY A 389 16.27 17.64 3.73
C GLY A 389 16.17 16.48 2.73
N ARG A 390 15.89 16.79 1.47
CA ARG A 390 15.65 15.84 0.39
C ARG A 390 16.83 14.93 0.09
N PHE A 391 18.06 15.43 0.18
CA PHE A 391 19.29 14.67 -0.06
C PHE A 391 19.90 14.09 1.22
N SER A 392 19.17 14.10 2.33
CA SER A 392 19.63 13.47 3.56
C SER A 392 19.77 11.97 3.39
N THR A 393 20.95 11.47 3.75
CA THR A 393 21.24 10.04 3.91
C THR A 393 21.16 9.61 5.38
N ALA A 394 20.84 10.56 6.28
CA ALA A 394 20.61 10.26 7.69
C ALA A 394 19.26 9.56 7.85
N ASP A 395 19.30 8.38 8.42
CA ASP A 395 18.10 7.62 8.76
C ASP A 395 17.45 8.23 10.01
N VAL A 396 16.47 9.10 9.79
CA VAL A 396 15.67 9.69 10.85
C VAL A 396 14.25 9.15 10.75
N GLY A 397 13.86 8.30 11.68
CA GLY A 397 12.51 7.76 11.75
C GLY A 397 12.20 6.77 10.61
N HIS A 398 13.10 5.83 10.32
CA HIS A 398 12.97 4.68 9.40
C HIS A 398 13.30 4.89 7.92
N THR A 399 13.55 6.13 7.45
CA THR A 399 13.87 6.34 6.04
C THR A 399 14.88 7.45 5.86
N ASP A 400 15.98 7.17 5.17
CA ASP A 400 16.79 8.23 4.59
C ASP A 400 16.02 8.85 3.40
N ALA A 401 15.97 10.17 3.37
CA ALA A 401 15.13 10.90 2.42
C ALA A 401 15.49 10.62 0.96
N ILE A 402 16.77 10.41 0.65
CA ILE A 402 17.22 10.14 -0.72
C ILE A 402 16.66 8.83 -1.30
N ARG A 403 16.33 7.85 -0.45
CA ARG A 403 15.73 6.57 -0.86
C ARG A 403 14.22 6.57 -0.85
N THR A 404 13.56 7.64 -0.41
CA THR A 404 12.12 7.78 -0.60
C THR A 404 11.81 8.11 -2.06
N ASN A 405 10.63 7.74 -2.51
CA ASN A 405 10.13 7.98 -3.86
C ASN A 405 8.73 8.61 -3.80
N PRO A 406 8.17 9.09 -4.92
CA PRO A 406 6.85 9.71 -4.91
C PRO A 406 5.69 8.78 -4.53
N GLY A 407 5.92 7.48 -4.49
CA GLY A 407 4.86 6.49 -4.25
C GLY A 407 4.14 6.09 -5.53
N GLY A 408 2.83 5.94 -5.44
CA GLY A 408 2.04 5.47 -6.57
C GLY A 408 0.57 5.88 -6.49
N LEU A 409 -0.22 5.39 -7.45
CA LEU A 409 -1.65 5.63 -7.56
C LEU A 409 -2.45 4.33 -7.57
N ALA A 410 -3.61 4.36 -6.93
CA ALA A 410 -4.62 3.34 -7.08
C ALA A 410 -5.40 3.55 -8.39
N GLY A 411 -5.41 2.54 -9.26
CA GLY A 411 -6.25 2.50 -10.43
C GLY A 411 -7.47 1.59 -10.20
N VAL A 412 -8.66 2.04 -10.57
CA VAL A 412 -9.91 1.28 -10.40
C VAL A 412 -10.72 1.31 -11.69
N TRP A 413 -11.09 0.13 -12.19
CA TRP A 413 -12.04 0.00 -13.28
C TRP A 413 -13.46 -0.08 -12.73
N ALA A 414 -14.22 0.97 -12.88
CA ALA A 414 -15.61 1.08 -12.45
C ALA A 414 -16.48 1.68 -13.55
N VAL A 415 -17.78 1.43 -13.48
CA VAL A 415 -18.75 1.93 -14.48
C VAL A 415 -18.98 3.43 -14.38
N GLU A 416 -18.78 3.98 -13.18
CA GLU A 416 -18.90 5.42 -12.88
C GLU A 416 -18.02 5.80 -11.70
N ASN A 417 -17.75 7.09 -11.51
CA ASN A 417 -16.97 7.61 -10.38
C ASN A 417 -17.88 7.89 -9.16
N SER A 418 -18.71 6.93 -8.80
CA SER A 418 -19.46 7.01 -7.54
C SER A 418 -18.75 6.19 -6.46
N ARG A 419 -18.93 6.60 -5.20
CA ARG A 419 -18.38 5.90 -4.03
C ARG A 419 -18.73 4.40 -4.06
N ASP A 420 -19.99 4.07 -4.35
CA ASP A 420 -20.47 2.69 -4.40
C ASP A 420 -19.86 1.89 -5.56
N ALA A 421 -19.81 2.46 -6.76
CA ALA A 421 -19.25 1.77 -7.93
C ALA A 421 -17.75 1.50 -7.75
N LEU A 422 -16.99 2.48 -7.24
CA LEU A 422 -15.58 2.33 -6.91
C LEU A 422 -15.37 1.30 -5.80
N PHE A 423 -16.13 1.38 -4.70
CA PHE A 423 -16.02 0.43 -3.59
C PHE A 423 -16.28 -1.01 -4.03
N HIS A 424 -17.34 -1.25 -4.80
CA HIS A 424 -17.64 -2.58 -5.34
C HIS A 424 -16.55 -3.09 -6.29
N SER A 425 -15.96 -2.20 -7.11
CA SER A 425 -14.84 -2.55 -7.98
C SER A 425 -13.59 -2.93 -7.18
N MET A 426 -13.26 -2.16 -6.16
CA MET A 426 -12.19 -2.48 -5.21
C MET A 426 -12.45 -3.82 -4.49
N LYS A 427 -13.68 -4.06 -4.05
CA LYS A 427 -14.05 -5.30 -3.36
C LYS A 427 -13.95 -6.54 -4.24
N ARG A 428 -14.27 -6.44 -5.55
CA ARG A 428 -14.03 -7.52 -6.53
C ARG A 428 -12.62 -7.54 -7.09
N ARG A 429 -11.76 -6.59 -6.68
CA ARG A 429 -10.33 -6.48 -7.06
C ARG A 429 -10.11 -6.12 -8.54
N GLU A 430 -11.04 -5.47 -9.19
CA GLU A 430 -10.85 -4.95 -10.54
C GLU A 430 -10.05 -3.64 -10.50
N THR A 431 -8.82 -3.78 -9.96
CA THR A 431 -7.91 -2.71 -9.59
C THR A 431 -6.49 -2.99 -10.08
N PHE A 432 -5.69 -1.94 -10.09
CA PHE A 432 -4.28 -2.00 -10.39
C PHE A 432 -3.53 -0.90 -9.61
N GLY A 433 -2.24 -1.10 -9.35
CA GLY A 433 -1.35 -0.07 -8.86
C GLY A 433 -0.48 0.48 -9.97
N THR A 434 -0.10 1.76 -9.88
CA THR A 434 0.96 2.33 -10.71
C THR A 434 2.04 2.95 -9.83
N SER A 435 3.26 3.08 -10.32
CA SER A 435 4.36 3.73 -9.61
C SER A 435 4.32 5.26 -9.71
N GLY A 436 3.25 5.83 -10.29
CA GLY A 436 3.04 7.28 -10.38
C GLY A 436 2.43 7.73 -11.70
N SER A 437 2.88 7.18 -12.81
CA SER A 437 2.27 7.47 -14.10
C SER A 437 0.88 6.83 -14.23
N ARG A 438 -0.02 7.47 -15.01
CA ARG A 438 -1.39 6.96 -15.20
C ARG A 438 -1.46 5.95 -16.35
N ILE A 439 -0.58 4.93 -16.32
CA ILE A 439 -0.69 3.75 -17.21
C ILE A 439 -2.04 3.10 -16.98
N ALA A 440 -2.76 2.76 -18.05
CA ALA A 440 -4.09 2.15 -18.00
C ALA A 440 -4.06 0.69 -18.48
N PRO A 441 -3.75 -0.30 -17.60
CA PRO A 441 -3.66 -1.70 -17.97
C PRO A 441 -5.02 -2.38 -17.99
N ARG A 442 -5.20 -3.36 -18.90
CA ARG A 442 -6.33 -4.30 -18.94
C ARG A 442 -5.79 -5.72 -19.00
N PHE A 443 -6.35 -6.61 -18.21
CA PHE A 443 -5.91 -7.99 -18.13
C PHE A 443 -7.10 -8.93 -17.99
N PHE A 444 -7.19 -9.90 -18.91
CA PHE A 444 -8.27 -10.89 -18.96
C PHE A 444 -7.70 -12.27 -19.22
N ALA A 445 -8.36 -13.30 -18.72
CA ALA A 445 -8.12 -14.70 -19.06
C ALA A 445 -9.40 -15.33 -19.61
N GLY A 446 -9.31 -16.06 -20.72
CA GLY A 446 -10.48 -16.64 -21.37
C GLY A 446 -10.12 -17.39 -22.65
N ARG A 447 -11.05 -17.42 -23.60
CA ARG A 447 -10.82 -17.95 -24.95
C ARG A 447 -11.02 -16.84 -25.97
N TYR A 448 -9.93 -16.33 -26.46
CA TYR A 448 -9.93 -15.17 -27.35
C TYR A 448 -9.23 -15.49 -28.66
N ASP A 449 -9.73 -14.87 -29.74
CA ASP A 449 -9.07 -14.90 -31.02
C ASP A 449 -7.78 -14.08 -31.00
N GLU A 450 -6.75 -14.51 -31.72
CA GLU A 450 -5.45 -13.83 -31.78
C GLU A 450 -5.54 -12.37 -32.25
N ASN A 451 -6.54 -12.05 -33.07
CA ASN A 451 -6.74 -10.72 -33.66
C ASN A 451 -7.69 -9.83 -32.84
N ILE A 452 -8.10 -10.23 -31.63
CA ILE A 452 -9.06 -9.48 -30.79
C ILE A 452 -8.57 -8.05 -30.50
N CYS A 453 -7.27 -7.83 -30.32
CA CYS A 453 -6.66 -6.53 -30.05
C CYS A 453 -6.93 -5.47 -31.11
N SER A 454 -7.26 -5.86 -32.35
CA SER A 454 -7.56 -4.96 -33.45
C SER A 454 -9.07 -4.67 -33.64
N ARG A 455 -9.94 -5.34 -32.88
CA ARG A 455 -11.39 -5.17 -32.99
C ARG A 455 -11.87 -3.94 -32.23
N PRO A 456 -12.76 -3.10 -32.77
CA PRO A 456 -13.27 -1.92 -32.06
C PRO A 456 -13.98 -2.24 -30.72
N ASN A 457 -14.67 -3.38 -30.65
CA ASN A 457 -15.44 -3.85 -29.49
C ASN A 457 -14.69 -4.95 -28.69
N TRP A 458 -13.37 -4.96 -28.75
CA TRP A 458 -12.54 -5.98 -28.08
C TRP A 458 -12.82 -6.08 -26.58
N LEU A 459 -13.06 -4.94 -25.94
CA LEU A 459 -13.28 -4.88 -24.50
C LEU A 459 -14.59 -5.57 -24.09
N ASP A 460 -15.69 -5.31 -24.84
CA ASP A 460 -16.98 -5.97 -24.59
C ASP A 460 -16.86 -7.49 -24.77
N GLN A 461 -16.11 -7.91 -25.82
CA GLN A 461 -15.84 -9.33 -26.06
C GLN A 461 -14.96 -9.93 -24.96
N ALA A 462 -14.00 -9.18 -24.41
CA ALA A 462 -13.14 -9.63 -23.33
C ALA A 462 -13.96 -9.93 -22.06
N TYR A 463 -14.87 -9.03 -21.69
CA TYR A 463 -15.77 -9.25 -20.55
C TYR A 463 -16.79 -10.38 -20.80
N ALA A 464 -17.33 -10.47 -22.01
CA ALA A 464 -18.34 -11.48 -22.34
C ALA A 464 -17.78 -12.92 -22.36
N ASN A 465 -16.50 -13.08 -22.73
CA ASN A 465 -15.91 -14.39 -23.02
C ASN A 465 -14.80 -14.79 -22.02
N GLY A 466 -14.62 -14.04 -20.92
CA GLY A 466 -13.55 -14.34 -19.98
C GLY A 466 -13.68 -13.69 -18.63
N THR A 467 -12.58 -13.75 -17.91
CA THR A 467 -12.44 -13.35 -16.52
C THR A 467 -11.51 -12.14 -16.43
N PRO A 468 -11.94 -10.99 -15.89
CA PRO A 468 -11.10 -9.82 -15.70
C PRO A 468 -10.12 -10.01 -14.55
N MET A 469 -9.11 -9.11 -14.46
CA MET A 469 -8.21 -9.00 -13.31
C MET A 469 -9.00 -9.02 -11.98
N GLY A 470 -8.40 -9.60 -10.95
CA GLY A 470 -8.98 -9.69 -9.61
C GLY A 470 -9.92 -10.88 -9.39
N ALA A 471 -10.26 -11.62 -10.40
CA ALA A 471 -11.23 -12.72 -10.31
C ALA A 471 -10.58 -14.11 -10.40
N HIS A 472 -11.38 -15.14 -10.19
CA HIS A 472 -10.99 -16.53 -10.40
C HIS A 472 -11.41 -16.98 -11.79
N LEU A 473 -10.47 -17.53 -12.55
CA LEU A 473 -10.79 -18.23 -13.79
C LEU A 473 -11.47 -19.56 -13.42
N PRO A 474 -12.68 -19.81 -13.92
CA PRO A 474 -13.33 -21.11 -13.73
C PRO A 474 -12.47 -22.24 -14.27
N PRO A 475 -12.58 -23.49 -13.73
CA PRO A 475 -11.92 -24.65 -14.30
C PRO A 475 -12.20 -24.78 -15.81
N GLN A 476 -11.14 -24.99 -16.60
CA GLN A 476 -11.21 -25.03 -18.04
C GLN A 476 -10.94 -26.46 -18.57
N ASP A 477 -11.82 -26.97 -19.41
CA ASP A 477 -11.66 -28.27 -20.09
C ASP A 477 -10.70 -28.18 -21.31
N ALA A 478 -10.35 -26.98 -21.74
CA ALA A 478 -9.47 -26.71 -22.86
C ALA A 478 -8.53 -25.53 -22.56
N PRO A 479 -7.40 -25.42 -23.26
CA PRO A 479 -6.47 -24.29 -23.09
C PRO A 479 -7.18 -22.95 -23.18
N PHE A 480 -6.73 -22.00 -22.35
CA PHE A 480 -7.15 -20.60 -22.36
C PHE A 480 -5.95 -19.71 -22.71
N ASN A 481 -6.25 -18.48 -23.03
CA ASN A 481 -5.26 -17.45 -23.29
C ASN A 481 -5.58 -16.17 -22.50
N PHE A 482 -4.64 -15.26 -22.54
CA PHE A 482 -4.76 -13.97 -21.87
C PHE A 482 -4.84 -12.85 -22.90
N ILE A 483 -5.61 -11.80 -22.61
CA ILE A 483 -5.44 -10.49 -23.22
C ILE A 483 -4.64 -9.63 -22.25
N LEU A 484 -3.50 -9.13 -22.71
CA LEU A 484 -2.66 -8.16 -22.02
C LEU A 484 -2.71 -6.87 -22.82
N GLU A 485 -3.30 -5.82 -22.26
CA GLU A 485 -3.38 -4.51 -22.92
C GLU A 485 -3.00 -3.41 -21.95
N ALA A 486 -2.29 -2.41 -22.45
CA ALA A 486 -2.04 -1.17 -21.72
C ALA A 486 -1.99 0.03 -22.65
N LYS A 487 -2.41 1.18 -22.12
CA LYS A 487 -2.21 2.51 -22.72
C LYS A 487 -1.23 3.29 -21.88
N ALA A 488 -0.29 3.96 -22.53
CA ALA A 488 0.65 4.87 -21.88
C ALA A 488 -0.08 6.08 -21.28
N ASP A 489 0.49 6.65 -20.25
CA ASP A 489 0.14 7.99 -19.80
C ASP A 489 0.67 9.01 -20.80
N PRO A 490 -0.18 9.86 -21.41
CA PRO A 490 0.27 10.88 -22.38
C PRO A 490 1.24 11.91 -21.78
N MET A 491 1.33 12.01 -20.46
CA MET A 491 2.23 12.93 -19.75
C MET A 491 3.49 12.24 -19.21
N SER A 492 3.66 10.94 -19.47
CA SER A 492 4.82 10.16 -19.06
C SER A 492 5.58 9.60 -20.26
N LYS A 493 6.41 8.59 -20.04
CA LYS A 493 7.14 7.90 -21.11
C LYS A 493 6.26 6.88 -21.82
N PRO A 494 6.53 6.59 -23.10
CA PRO A 494 5.87 5.50 -23.81
C PRO A 494 6.13 4.14 -23.18
N LEU A 495 5.24 3.19 -23.45
CA LEU A 495 5.38 1.81 -23.00
C LEU A 495 6.57 1.12 -23.66
N GLU A 496 7.32 0.37 -22.87
CA GLU A 496 8.41 -0.48 -23.37
C GLU A 496 7.92 -1.91 -23.58
N ARG A 497 7.28 -2.53 -22.59
CA ARG A 497 6.89 -3.94 -22.65
C ARG A 497 5.71 -4.32 -21.76
N LEU A 498 5.08 -5.45 -22.11
CA LEU A 498 4.08 -6.16 -21.31
C LEU A 498 4.69 -7.47 -20.81
N GLN A 499 4.60 -7.70 -19.51
CA GLN A 499 5.10 -8.91 -18.85
C GLN A 499 3.96 -9.65 -18.16
N LEU A 500 3.91 -10.97 -18.34
CA LEU A 500 3.04 -11.84 -17.58
C LEU A 500 3.85 -12.44 -16.41
N VAL A 501 3.44 -12.14 -15.21
CA VAL A 501 4.02 -12.72 -13.99
C VAL A 501 3.14 -13.87 -13.53
N LYS A 502 3.74 -15.06 -13.39
CA LYS A 502 3.08 -16.29 -12.95
C LYS A 502 3.70 -16.78 -11.65
N GLY A 503 2.86 -17.22 -10.72
CA GLY A 503 3.29 -17.95 -9.53
C GLY A 503 2.44 -19.19 -9.30
N TRP A 504 3.06 -20.27 -8.76
CA TRP A 504 2.38 -21.51 -8.41
C TRP A 504 3.07 -22.21 -7.23
N VAL A 505 2.32 -23.11 -6.61
CA VAL A 505 2.82 -24.01 -5.57
C VAL A 505 2.66 -25.43 -6.08
N ASP A 506 3.75 -26.19 -6.13
CA ASP A 506 3.72 -27.56 -6.61
C ASP A 506 3.17 -28.55 -5.56
N ALA A 507 3.06 -29.81 -5.94
CA ALA A 507 2.51 -30.86 -5.07
C ALA A 507 3.35 -31.12 -3.82
N SER A 508 4.64 -30.75 -3.82
CA SER A 508 5.52 -30.83 -2.65
C SER A 508 5.38 -29.63 -1.70
N GLY A 509 4.65 -28.59 -2.11
CA GLY A 509 4.52 -27.33 -1.39
C GLY A 509 5.62 -26.32 -1.70
N GLN A 510 6.50 -26.60 -2.68
CA GLN A 510 7.54 -25.69 -3.14
C GLN A 510 6.90 -24.54 -3.93
N LYS A 511 7.32 -23.33 -3.64
CA LYS A 511 6.88 -22.09 -4.28
C LYS A 511 7.71 -21.83 -5.54
N HIS A 512 7.05 -21.38 -6.60
CA HIS A 512 7.69 -21.03 -7.88
C HIS A 512 7.14 -19.73 -8.42
N ASN A 513 7.98 -18.96 -9.12
CA ASN A 513 7.52 -17.85 -9.94
C ASN A 513 8.34 -17.74 -11.22
N THR A 514 7.74 -17.11 -12.24
CA THR A 514 8.41 -16.76 -13.50
C THR A 514 7.82 -15.48 -14.06
N VAL A 515 8.64 -14.73 -14.79
CA VAL A 515 8.25 -13.54 -15.55
C VAL A 515 8.44 -13.82 -17.03
N ILE A 516 7.42 -13.56 -17.83
CA ILE A 516 7.40 -13.82 -19.27
C ILE A 516 7.24 -12.49 -19.99
N ASP A 517 8.21 -12.10 -20.83
CA ASP A 517 8.06 -10.98 -21.75
C ASP A 517 7.10 -11.39 -22.85
N VAL A 518 5.88 -10.87 -22.81
CA VAL A 518 4.83 -11.21 -23.80
C VAL A 518 4.92 -10.34 -25.03
N MET A 519 5.21 -9.06 -24.85
CA MET A 519 5.29 -8.10 -25.95
C MET A 519 6.25 -6.97 -25.58
N THR A 520 7.13 -6.63 -26.50
CA THR A 520 8.01 -5.45 -26.44
C THR A 520 7.64 -4.49 -27.57
N ALA A 521 7.76 -3.19 -27.33
CA ALA A 521 7.52 -2.18 -28.37
C ALA A 521 8.46 -2.38 -29.57
N ASN A 522 7.92 -2.25 -30.76
CA ASN A 522 8.67 -2.49 -32.00
C ASN A 522 9.64 -1.35 -32.37
N THR A 523 9.61 -0.24 -31.64
CA THR A 523 10.45 0.93 -31.86
C THR A 523 11.23 1.27 -30.61
N PRO A 524 12.45 1.83 -30.73
CA PRO A 524 13.21 2.32 -29.58
C PRO A 524 12.49 3.43 -28.81
N ASP A 525 11.57 4.14 -29.46
CA ASP A 525 10.80 5.22 -28.85
C ASP A 525 9.58 4.72 -28.05
N GLY A 526 9.37 3.40 -27.97
CA GLY A 526 8.26 2.79 -27.25
C GLY A 526 6.91 2.89 -27.98
N ALA A 527 5.83 2.63 -27.26
CA ALA A 527 4.47 2.62 -27.81
C ALA A 527 3.48 3.36 -26.90
N SER A 528 2.49 4.04 -27.50
CA SER A 528 1.37 4.63 -26.76
C SER A 528 0.35 3.59 -26.32
N ARG A 529 0.32 2.43 -26.98
CA ARG A 529 -0.53 1.28 -26.66
C ARG A 529 0.19 -0.01 -27.03
N LEU A 530 0.15 -0.99 -26.14
CA LEU A 530 0.52 -2.38 -26.41
C LEU A 530 -0.69 -3.27 -26.15
N CYS A 531 -0.90 -4.28 -27.00
CA CYS A 531 -1.95 -5.29 -26.80
C CYS A 531 -1.52 -6.61 -27.42
N ALA A 532 -1.60 -7.68 -26.64
CA ALA A 532 -1.24 -9.03 -27.06
C ALA A 532 -2.26 -10.05 -26.57
N VAL A 533 -2.42 -11.11 -27.33
CA VAL A 533 -3.06 -12.37 -26.91
C VAL A 533 -1.96 -13.39 -26.69
N PHE A 534 -1.93 -14.01 -25.51
CA PHE A 534 -0.86 -14.91 -25.12
C PHE A 534 -1.40 -16.18 -24.46
N SER A 535 -0.91 -17.34 -24.86
CA SER A 535 -1.16 -18.62 -24.20
C SER A 535 0.09 -19.05 -23.45
N ASP A 536 -0.05 -19.41 -22.18
CA ASP A 536 1.07 -19.92 -21.38
C ASP A 536 1.47 -21.33 -21.86
N PRO A 537 2.65 -21.52 -22.48
CA PRO A 537 3.09 -22.83 -22.98
C PRO A 537 3.37 -23.82 -21.84
N ASN A 538 3.56 -23.30 -20.63
CA ASN A 538 3.82 -24.09 -19.41
C ASN A 538 2.60 -24.11 -18.47
N TYR A 539 1.40 -24.00 -19.03
CA TYR A 539 0.17 -24.12 -18.24
C TYR A 539 0.05 -25.50 -17.60
N MET A 540 -0.30 -25.52 -16.31
CA MET A 540 -0.44 -26.73 -15.50
C MET A 540 -1.91 -26.88 -15.05
N PRO A 541 -2.74 -27.70 -15.71
CA PRO A 541 -4.18 -27.75 -15.45
C PRO A 541 -4.57 -28.24 -14.05
N ASN A 542 -3.68 -28.94 -13.36
CA ASN A 542 -3.92 -29.52 -12.03
C ASN A 542 -3.21 -28.76 -10.89
N THR A 543 -2.68 -27.57 -11.16
CA THR A 543 -1.90 -26.82 -10.18
C THR A 543 -2.52 -25.43 -9.94
N ASP A 544 -2.73 -25.10 -8.67
CA ASP A 544 -3.12 -23.74 -8.30
C ASP A 544 -2.07 -22.75 -8.76
N SER A 545 -2.49 -21.70 -9.45
CA SER A 545 -1.60 -20.64 -9.95
C SER A 545 -2.28 -19.27 -9.92
N TYR A 546 -1.48 -18.21 -9.90
CA TYR A 546 -1.93 -16.86 -10.17
C TYR A 546 -1.17 -16.28 -11.36
N TYR A 547 -1.80 -15.33 -12.05
CA TYR A 547 -1.19 -14.56 -13.12
C TYR A 547 -1.57 -13.09 -12.96
N TYR A 548 -0.61 -12.18 -13.18
CA TYR A 548 -0.91 -10.75 -13.33
C TYR A 548 -0.07 -10.12 -14.42
N LEU A 549 -0.60 -9.04 -15.00
CA LEU A 549 0.11 -8.22 -15.97
C LEU A 549 0.96 -7.18 -15.22
N ARG A 550 2.25 -7.10 -15.57
CA ARG A 550 3.11 -5.97 -15.27
C ARG A 550 3.40 -5.21 -16.55
N VAL A 551 3.13 -3.91 -16.53
CA VAL A 551 3.41 -2.99 -17.64
C VAL A 551 4.63 -2.17 -17.28
N VAL A 552 5.54 -1.99 -18.22
CA VAL A 552 6.81 -1.27 -18.03
C VAL A 552 6.87 -0.12 -19.04
N GLU A 553 7.08 1.10 -18.55
CA GLU A 553 7.43 2.27 -19.40
C GLU A 553 8.92 2.30 -19.68
N GLN A 554 9.31 3.06 -20.69
CA GLN A 554 10.71 3.38 -20.92
C GLN A 554 11.31 4.13 -19.72
N MET A 555 12.61 3.95 -19.51
CA MET A 555 13.32 4.61 -18.39
C MET A 555 13.13 6.12 -18.40
N SER A 556 12.88 6.67 -17.22
CA SER A 556 12.80 8.10 -16.94
C SER A 556 13.74 8.51 -15.81
N PRO A 557 14.15 9.78 -15.74
CA PRO A 557 14.93 10.26 -14.61
C PRO A 557 14.13 10.14 -13.31
N ARG A 558 14.73 9.55 -12.27
CA ARG A 558 14.19 9.58 -10.92
C ARG A 558 14.21 11.01 -10.36
N TRP A 559 13.35 11.36 -9.42
CA TRP A 559 13.16 12.72 -8.89
C TRP A 559 14.48 13.43 -8.53
N HIS A 560 15.40 12.74 -7.88
CA HIS A 560 16.68 13.33 -7.48
C HIS A 560 17.56 13.69 -8.70
N LYS A 561 17.52 12.88 -9.76
CA LYS A 561 18.28 13.15 -10.99
C LYS A 561 17.76 14.43 -11.67
N THR A 562 16.44 14.54 -11.82
CA THR A 562 15.79 15.74 -12.36
C THR A 562 16.15 16.98 -11.52
N TYR A 563 16.10 16.85 -10.21
CA TYR A 563 16.47 17.93 -9.29
C TYR A 563 17.96 18.29 -9.40
N CYS A 564 18.84 17.29 -9.41
CA CYS A 564 20.28 17.49 -9.58
C CYS A 564 20.63 18.21 -10.88
N ASP A 565 19.97 17.87 -11.98
CA ASP A 565 20.21 18.50 -13.28
C ASP A 565 19.80 19.99 -13.30
N SER A 566 18.90 20.40 -12.43
CA SER A 566 18.48 21.79 -12.27
C SER A 566 19.42 22.65 -11.40
N LEU A 567 20.33 22.02 -10.64
CA LEU A 567 21.23 22.72 -9.72
C LEU A 567 22.44 23.36 -10.43
N PRO A 568 22.99 24.46 -9.89
CA PRO A 568 24.29 24.98 -10.30
C PRO A 568 25.40 23.93 -10.18
N SER A 569 26.39 23.95 -11.09
CA SER A 569 27.43 22.91 -11.20
C SER A 569 28.16 22.64 -9.88
N ASN A 570 28.53 23.68 -9.13
CA ASN A 570 29.22 23.53 -7.85
C ASN A 570 28.36 22.84 -6.78
N VAL A 571 27.06 23.14 -6.73
CA VAL A 571 26.13 22.50 -5.79
C VAL A 571 25.88 21.05 -6.21
N ARG A 572 25.72 20.81 -7.53
CA ARG A 572 25.56 19.47 -8.09
C ARG A 572 26.74 18.55 -7.76
N GLU A 573 27.96 19.01 -7.93
CA GLU A 573 29.17 18.25 -7.60
C GLU A 573 29.25 17.86 -6.12
N GLU A 574 28.78 18.72 -5.24
CA GLU A 574 28.76 18.45 -3.80
C GLU A 574 27.63 17.48 -3.38
N LYS A 575 26.39 17.72 -3.83
CA LYS A 575 25.20 17.05 -3.30
C LYS A 575 24.76 15.82 -4.08
N CYS A 576 25.10 15.74 -5.38
CA CYS A 576 24.56 14.71 -6.28
C CYS A 576 25.58 13.64 -6.67
N LYS A 577 26.79 13.69 -6.14
CA LYS A 577 27.84 12.72 -6.44
C LYS A 577 27.72 11.48 -5.55
N ASN A 578 27.77 10.29 -6.18
CA ASN A 578 27.76 9.00 -5.48
C ASN A 578 26.53 8.77 -4.56
N LEU A 579 25.37 9.19 -4.99
CA LEU A 579 24.13 8.90 -4.26
C LEU A 579 23.83 7.38 -4.27
N PRO A 580 23.28 6.82 -3.18
CA PRO A 580 23.04 5.39 -3.04
C PRO A 580 21.73 4.93 -3.72
N VAL A 581 21.37 5.56 -4.84
CA VAL A 581 20.12 5.33 -5.60
C VAL A 581 20.41 5.38 -7.10
N ARG A 582 19.53 4.79 -7.91
CA ARG A 582 19.62 4.80 -9.38
C ARG A 582 19.17 6.14 -9.93
N ASP A 583 19.87 6.68 -10.90
CA ASP A 583 19.52 7.92 -11.60
C ASP A 583 18.26 7.78 -12.46
N TYR A 584 18.01 6.60 -13.00
CA TYR A 584 16.92 6.28 -13.91
C TYR A 584 16.15 5.07 -13.41
N ILE A 585 14.83 5.11 -13.58
CA ILE A 585 13.88 4.06 -13.21
C ILE A 585 12.92 3.78 -14.35
N HIS A 586 12.27 2.63 -14.31
CA HIS A 586 11.08 2.33 -15.09
C HIS A 586 9.84 2.60 -14.24
N GLU A 587 8.94 3.43 -14.75
CA GLU A 587 7.59 3.49 -14.22
C GLU A 587 6.84 2.23 -14.59
N MET A 588 6.00 1.74 -13.70
CA MET A 588 5.31 0.46 -13.85
C MET A 588 3.85 0.53 -13.45
N ALA A 589 3.08 -0.42 -13.97
CA ALA A 589 1.75 -0.72 -13.45
C ALA A 589 1.59 -2.23 -13.22
N TRP A 590 0.84 -2.60 -12.19
CA TRP A 590 0.58 -3.99 -11.79
C TRP A 590 -0.92 -4.21 -11.67
N THR A 591 -1.47 -5.10 -12.50
CA THR A 591 -2.89 -5.48 -12.37
C THR A 591 -3.09 -6.43 -11.20
N SER A 592 -4.28 -6.42 -10.63
CA SER A 592 -4.69 -7.48 -9.70
C SER A 592 -4.57 -8.86 -10.36
N PRO A 593 -4.15 -9.90 -9.60
CA PRO A 593 -4.02 -11.25 -10.14
C PRO A 593 -5.35 -11.85 -10.60
N ILE A 594 -5.27 -12.70 -11.63
CA ILE A 594 -6.29 -13.71 -11.94
C ILE A 594 -5.80 -15.03 -11.33
N TRP A 595 -6.66 -15.69 -10.57
CA TRP A 595 -6.36 -16.98 -9.95
C TRP A 595 -6.94 -18.13 -10.75
N PHE A 596 -6.16 -19.17 -10.91
CA PHE A 596 -6.58 -20.45 -11.44
C PHE A 596 -6.51 -21.51 -10.35
N SER A 597 -7.61 -22.27 -10.16
CA SER A 597 -7.70 -23.35 -9.18
C SER A 597 -8.49 -24.50 -9.79
N PRO A 598 -7.86 -25.65 -10.06
CA PRO A 598 -8.52 -26.79 -10.72
C PRO A 598 -9.70 -27.37 -9.94
N HIS A 599 -9.71 -27.17 -8.62
CA HIS A 599 -10.75 -27.71 -7.72
C HIS A 599 -11.66 -26.62 -7.12
N HIS A 600 -11.67 -25.42 -7.70
CA HIS A 600 -12.50 -24.33 -7.18
C HIS A 600 -13.98 -24.60 -7.47
N LYS A 601 -14.72 -25.11 -6.48
CA LYS A 601 -16.18 -25.07 -6.52
C LYS A 601 -16.58 -23.60 -6.33
N ILE A 602 -17.14 -22.98 -7.37
CA ILE A 602 -17.75 -21.65 -7.26
C ILE A 602 -18.90 -21.79 -6.25
N SER A 603 -18.62 -21.45 -4.98
CA SER A 603 -19.69 -21.20 -4.04
C SER A 603 -20.38 -19.93 -4.52
N SER A 604 -21.58 -20.07 -5.05
CA SER A 604 -22.47 -18.95 -5.34
C SER A 604 -22.76 -18.22 -4.02
N VAL A 605 -21.93 -17.25 -3.69
CA VAL A 605 -22.28 -16.25 -2.69
C VAL A 605 -23.29 -15.32 -3.39
N LYS A 606 -24.58 -15.56 -3.07
CA LYS A 606 -25.67 -14.66 -3.41
C LYS A 606 -25.55 -13.34 -2.62
#